data_d11f5cf7f3801ebef8e05d2467c88ac2
#
_entry.id   d11f5cf7f3801ebef8e05d2467c88ac2
#
_cell.length_a   1.000
_cell.length_b   1.000
_cell.length_c   1.000
_cell.angle_alpha   90.00
_cell.angle_beta   90.00
_cell.angle_gamma   90.00
#
_symmetry.space_group_name_H-M   'P 1'
#
loop_
_entity.id
_entity.type
_entity.pdbx_description
1 polymer ?
#
loop_
_entity_poly.entity_id
_entity_poly.type
_entity_poly.pdbx_seq_one_letter_code
_entity_poly.pdbx_strand_id
1 'polypeptide(L)'
;GLVKDMVIGPCDVVKADYDILFVDESHRLSKRKNLTGYGSFDSTSRKLGLDPNETNQLEWVLNCAKHVVLFYDQYQAVKSSDLTASEYQDTLNKYSVSLNHHELKTQMRCKGGAPYIEYIKTIMNCTNTAFKTIENYDFLLFDDPNKLIEEIRKKDDQYTLCKTVAGFSWDWKTKPSKKPKDDLDTYLSLVEKDEYDISFGEQHYIWNLWNEDWITRKDSHYTIGCIHTTQGYDMNYVGVIFGKEIDYDPVSNSIVIDLNEYRDKKVKAGMVEAELKKLIINTYTTILARGIKGCYVYACNKNLQNYLRKFIAVANDYTLE
;
A
#
# COMPACT_ATOMS: atom_id res chain seq x y z
N GLY A 1 -14.04 26.72 -3.79
CA GLY A 1 -13.40 25.42 -3.82
C GLY A 1 -11.91 25.52 -3.49
N LEU A 2 -11.23 24.41 -3.24
CA LEU A 2 -9.79 24.38 -3.01
C LEU A 2 -9.06 24.86 -4.25
N VAL A 3 -8.04 25.71 -4.08
CA VAL A 3 -7.12 26.12 -5.13
C VAL A 3 -5.77 25.45 -4.92
N LYS A 4 -4.98 25.32 -5.99
CA LYS A 4 -3.70 24.60 -5.97
C LYS A 4 -2.77 25.04 -4.84
N ASP A 5 -2.73 26.33 -4.55
CA ASP A 5 -1.82 26.91 -3.54
C ASP A 5 -2.26 26.64 -2.09
N MET A 6 -3.49 26.10 -1.90
CA MET A 6 -3.96 25.61 -0.59
C MET A 6 -3.49 24.18 -0.28
N VAL A 7 -2.93 23.46 -1.27
CA VAL A 7 -2.41 22.12 -1.09
C VAL A 7 -0.88 22.19 -1.07
N ILE A 8 -0.29 21.87 0.06
CA ILE A 8 1.15 21.98 0.29
C ILE A 8 1.75 20.64 0.70
N GLY A 9 3.02 20.43 0.38
CA GLY A 9 3.78 19.29 0.89
C GLY A 9 4.26 19.53 2.34
N PRO A 10 4.61 18.46 3.08
CA PRO A 10 5.04 18.61 4.48
C PRO A 10 6.20 19.59 4.68
N CYS A 11 7.18 19.61 3.75
CA CYS A 11 8.32 20.53 3.84
C CYS A 11 7.95 22.00 3.61
N ASP A 12 6.77 22.27 3.04
CA ASP A 12 6.32 23.63 2.76
C ASP A 12 5.52 24.24 3.91
N VAL A 13 5.16 23.45 4.91
CA VAL A 13 4.37 23.91 6.06
C VAL A 13 5.00 25.08 6.80
N VAL A 14 6.35 25.16 6.79
CA VAL A 14 7.13 26.22 7.46
C VAL A 14 7.05 27.58 6.74
N LYS A 15 6.37 27.67 5.60
CA LYS A 15 6.28 28.92 4.81
C LYS A 15 5.27 29.93 5.38
N ALA A 16 4.37 29.49 6.23
CA ALA A 16 3.35 30.35 6.85
C ALA A 16 2.90 29.80 8.21
N ASP A 17 2.25 30.67 9.00
CA ASP A 17 1.47 30.25 10.18
C ASP A 17 0.01 30.07 9.76
N TYR A 18 -0.59 28.94 10.16
CA TYR A 18 -1.93 28.58 9.75
C TYR A 18 -2.90 28.68 10.91
N ASP A 19 -4.10 29.21 10.68
CA ASP A 19 -5.19 29.14 11.66
C ASP A 19 -5.72 27.72 11.79
N ILE A 20 -5.94 27.05 10.63
CA ILE A 20 -6.37 25.65 10.56
C ILE A 20 -5.57 24.93 9.49
N LEU A 21 -5.06 23.75 9.80
CA LEU A 21 -4.37 22.87 8.88
C LEU A 21 -5.05 21.49 8.84
N PHE A 22 -5.45 21.07 7.65
CA PHE A 22 -5.95 19.72 7.40
C PHE A 22 -4.80 18.86 6.88
N VAL A 23 -4.53 17.75 7.53
CA VAL A 23 -3.47 16.81 7.14
C VAL A 23 -4.10 15.51 6.71
N ASP A 24 -4.18 15.32 5.41
CA ASP A 24 -4.62 14.05 4.83
C ASP A 24 -3.51 13.01 4.93
N GLU A 25 -3.88 11.74 5.06
CA GLU A 25 -2.93 10.63 5.19
C GLU A 25 -1.86 10.88 6.30
N SER A 26 -2.26 11.43 7.45
CA SER A 26 -1.31 11.87 8.49
C SER A 26 -0.45 10.73 9.08
N HIS A 27 -0.85 9.46 8.88
CA HIS A 27 -0.03 8.28 9.18
C HIS A 27 1.24 8.19 8.31
N ARG A 28 1.35 8.97 7.22
CA ARG A 28 2.52 9.05 6.34
C ARG A 28 3.50 10.16 6.71
N LEU A 29 3.21 10.92 7.75
CA LEU A 29 4.17 11.89 8.29
C LEU A 29 5.42 11.16 8.75
N SER A 30 6.58 11.65 8.30
CA SER A 30 7.83 10.89 8.38
C SER A 30 8.70 11.37 9.54
N LYS A 31 9.45 10.42 10.11
CA LYS A 31 10.64 10.64 10.92
C LYS A 31 11.90 10.63 10.04
N ARG A 32 13.04 11.06 10.58
CA ARG A 32 14.34 11.09 9.89
C ARG A 32 14.95 9.70 9.72
N LYS A 33 14.23 8.81 8.98
CA LYS A 33 14.68 7.45 8.71
C LYS A 33 14.38 7.06 7.26
N ASN A 34 15.37 6.57 6.54
CA ASN A 34 15.22 6.08 5.15
C ASN A 34 14.54 7.09 4.19
N LEU A 35 14.78 8.38 4.38
CA LEU A 35 14.20 9.43 3.57
C LEU A 35 14.87 9.52 2.19
N THR A 36 14.09 9.94 1.19
CA THR A 36 14.62 10.24 -0.14
C THR A 36 15.35 11.60 -0.16
N GLY A 37 14.99 12.53 0.73
CA GLY A 37 15.51 13.89 0.80
C GLY A 37 15.82 14.33 2.21
N TYR A 38 16.96 13.91 2.76
CA TYR A 38 17.43 14.36 4.09
C TYR A 38 17.64 15.87 4.17
N GLY A 39 18.18 16.49 3.10
CA GLY A 39 18.46 17.92 3.09
C GLY A 39 17.23 18.80 3.27
N SER A 40 16.11 18.49 2.63
CA SER A 40 14.86 19.23 2.81
C SER A 40 14.26 19.02 4.20
N PHE A 41 14.30 17.79 4.72
CA PHE A 41 13.86 17.48 6.08
C PHE A 41 14.65 18.28 7.11
N ASP A 42 15.99 18.24 7.03
CA ASP A 42 16.89 18.94 7.96
C ASP A 42 16.71 20.46 7.89
N SER A 43 16.58 21.00 6.68
CA SER A 43 16.36 22.43 6.47
C SER A 43 15.04 22.92 7.10
N THR A 44 13.95 22.16 6.90
CA THR A 44 12.63 22.49 7.46
C THR A 44 12.66 22.41 8.99
N SER A 45 13.24 21.36 9.57
CA SER A 45 13.38 21.21 11.02
C SER A 45 14.13 22.39 11.63
N ARG A 46 15.29 22.78 11.07
CA ARG A 46 16.09 23.90 11.56
C ARG A 46 15.38 25.26 11.47
N LYS A 47 14.57 25.48 10.42
CA LYS A 47 13.76 26.70 10.30
C LYS A 47 12.72 26.85 11.41
N LEU A 48 12.26 25.71 11.96
CA LEU A 48 11.36 25.66 13.11
C LEU A 48 12.09 25.63 14.46
N GLY A 49 13.43 25.74 14.47
CA GLY A 49 14.22 25.64 15.69
C GLY A 49 14.31 24.24 16.30
N LEU A 50 14.01 23.21 15.50
CA LEU A 50 13.99 21.81 15.93
C LEU A 50 15.27 21.08 15.51
N ASP A 51 15.74 20.13 16.34
CA ASP A 51 16.83 19.24 15.96
C ASP A 51 16.32 18.19 14.94
N PRO A 52 16.88 18.13 13.73
CA PRO A 52 16.46 17.15 12.72
C PRO A 52 16.55 15.69 13.18
N ASN A 53 17.44 15.36 14.12
CA ASN A 53 17.62 13.98 14.59
C ASN A 53 16.55 13.55 15.62
N GLU A 54 15.94 14.53 16.30
CA GLU A 54 14.99 14.30 17.39
C GLU A 54 13.55 14.67 17.02
N THR A 55 13.31 15.14 15.79
CA THR A 55 12.01 15.63 15.34
C THR A 55 11.39 14.77 14.25
N ASN A 56 10.11 15.00 14.00
CA ASN A 56 9.34 14.38 12.93
C ASN A 56 8.39 15.40 12.27
N GLN A 57 7.77 15.02 11.15
CA GLN A 57 6.90 15.92 10.39
C GLN A 57 5.59 16.28 11.12
N LEU A 58 5.13 15.46 12.07
CA LEU A 58 3.98 15.82 12.90
C LEU A 58 4.31 17.02 13.81
N GLU A 59 5.53 17.07 14.34
CA GLU A 59 5.99 18.24 15.11
C GLU A 59 5.99 19.50 14.25
N TRP A 60 6.38 19.43 12.96
CA TRP A 60 6.31 20.59 12.07
C TRP A 60 4.90 21.14 11.93
N VAL A 61 3.94 20.22 11.71
CA VAL A 61 2.52 20.57 11.60
C VAL A 61 1.99 21.24 12.85
N LEU A 62 2.33 20.67 14.03
CA LEU A 62 1.89 21.20 15.33
C LEU A 62 2.51 22.56 15.67
N ASN A 63 3.72 22.87 15.14
CA ASN A 63 4.36 24.16 15.33
C ASN A 63 3.83 25.25 14.41
N CYS A 64 3.25 24.90 13.26
CA CYS A 64 2.86 25.88 12.23
C CYS A 64 1.35 26.18 12.21
N ALA A 65 0.51 25.56 13.05
CA ALA A 65 -0.92 25.75 13.00
C ALA A 65 -1.54 25.86 14.41
N LYS A 66 -2.52 26.75 14.56
CA LYS A 66 -3.32 26.89 15.81
C LYS A 66 -4.24 25.72 16.03
N HIS A 67 -4.85 25.22 14.96
CA HIS A 67 -5.76 24.08 14.96
C HIS A 67 -5.33 23.09 13.85
N VAL A 68 -5.30 21.81 14.18
CA VAL A 68 -4.92 20.77 13.21
C VAL A 68 -5.99 19.69 13.18
N VAL A 69 -6.38 19.29 11.96
CA VAL A 69 -7.25 18.14 11.72
C VAL A 69 -6.41 17.06 11.05
N LEU A 70 -6.24 15.93 11.73
CA LEU A 70 -5.38 14.82 11.30
C LEU A 70 -6.26 13.64 10.86
N PHE A 71 -6.22 13.29 9.57
CA PHE A 71 -6.83 12.06 9.08
C PHE A 71 -5.81 10.94 9.20
N TYR A 72 -6.02 10.05 10.15
CA TYR A 72 -5.07 9.04 10.57
C TYR A 72 -5.63 7.62 10.47
N ASP A 73 -4.90 6.72 9.84
CA ASP A 73 -5.18 5.29 9.84
C ASP A 73 -3.88 4.50 10.12
N GLN A 74 -3.78 3.95 11.32
CA GLN A 74 -2.58 3.21 11.77
C GLN A 74 -2.23 1.98 10.90
N TYR A 75 -3.18 1.44 10.14
CA TYR A 75 -2.96 0.28 9.28
C TYR A 75 -2.39 0.64 7.90
N GLN A 76 -2.42 1.91 7.53
CA GLN A 76 -1.91 2.40 6.25
C GLN A 76 -0.48 2.96 6.31
N ALA A 77 0.19 2.93 7.46
CA ALA A 77 1.62 3.18 7.57
C ALA A 77 2.39 2.00 6.94
N VAL A 78 3.02 2.21 5.78
CA VAL A 78 3.67 1.15 4.97
C VAL A 78 5.11 1.46 4.60
N LYS A 79 5.68 2.55 5.13
CA LYS A 79 7.09 2.92 4.96
C LYS A 79 7.81 2.90 6.29
N SER A 80 9.09 2.55 6.27
CA SER A 80 9.93 2.59 7.47
C SER A 80 10.19 4.01 8.01
N SER A 81 9.94 5.04 7.19
CA SER A 81 9.97 6.45 7.58
C SER A 81 8.69 6.91 8.27
N ASP A 82 7.56 6.22 8.08
CA ASP A 82 6.29 6.62 8.65
C ASP A 82 6.35 6.49 10.18
N LEU A 83 5.62 7.36 10.89
CA LEU A 83 5.52 7.28 12.35
C LEU A 83 4.75 6.02 12.76
N THR A 84 5.29 5.27 13.71
CA THR A 84 4.52 4.22 14.36
C THR A 84 3.39 4.82 15.20
N ALA A 85 2.37 4.05 15.53
CA ALA A 85 1.27 4.52 16.38
C ALA A 85 1.77 5.05 17.74
N SER A 86 2.81 4.43 18.32
CA SER A 86 3.43 4.90 19.55
C SER A 86 4.13 6.24 19.35
N GLU A 87 5.02 6.35 18.36
CA GLU A 87 5.74 7.61 18.06
C GLU A 87 4.79 8.77 17.76
N TYR A 88 3.68 8.47 17.08
CA TYR A 88 2.61 9.45 16.79
C TYR A 88 1.96 9.95 18.08
N GLN A 89 1.57 9.03 18.97
CA GLN A 89 0.97 9.37 20.26
C GLN A 89 1.96 10.10 21.19
N ASP A 90 3.22 9.66 21.22
CA ASP A 90 4.29 10.29 22.01
C ASP A 90 4.51 11.74 21.56
N THR A 91 4.47 12.01 20.24
CA THR A 91 4.54 13.36 19.69
C THR A 91 3.37 14.22 20.15
N LEU A 92 2.13 13.72 20.07
CA LEU A 92 0.95 14.45 20.56
C LEU A 92 1.05 14.77 22.06
N ASN A 93 1.51 13.82 22.86
CA ASN A 93 1.71 13.99 24.30
C ASN A 93 2.78 15.05 24.61
N LYS A 94 3.91 15.04 23.87
CA LYS A 94 4.99 16.02 24.00
C LYS A 94 4.50 17.46 23.83
N TYR A 95 3.58 17.69 22.91
CA TYR A 95 3.02 19.01 22.62
C TYR A 95 1.82 19.39 23.51
N SER A 96 1.41 18.52 24.43
CA SER A 96 0.28 18.76 25.35
C SER A 96 -0.98 19.29 24.64
N VAL A 97 -1.25 18.80 23.44
CA VAL A 97 -2.37 19.26 22.63
C VAL A 97 -3.72 18.83 23.24
N SER A 98 -4.75 19.68 23.17
CA SER A 98 -6.11 19.29 23.46
C SER A 98 -6.63 18.44 22.29
N LEU A 99 -6.75 17.13 22.50
CA LEU A 99 -7.12 16.17 21.47
C LEU A 99 -8.60 15.81 21.53
N ASN A 100 -9.32 16.06 20.44
CA ASN A 100 -10.66 15.50 20.20
C ASN A 100 -10.54 14.35 19.21
N HIS A 101 -10.87 13.14 19.64
CA HIS A 101 -10.81 11.95 18.81
C HIS A 101 -12.19 11.60 18.25
N HIS A 102 -12.26 11.45 16.92
CA HIS A 102 -13.47 11.01 16.22
C HIS A 102 -13.13 9.82 15.33
N GLU A 103 -13.81 8.70 15.51
CA GLU A 103 -13.62 7.50 14.71
C GLU A 103 -14.62 7.49 13.55
N LEU A 104 -14.09 7.45 12.30
CA LEU A 104 -14.90 7.25 11.11
C LEU A 104 -15.15 5.74 10.92
N LYS A 105 -16.35 5.27 11.23
CA LYS A 105 -16.69 3.83 11.19
C LYS A 105 -17.26 3.37 9.86
N THR A 106 -17.84 4.28 9.08
CA THR A 106 -18.50 3.93 7.83
C THR A 106 -17.50 3.76 6.71
N GLN A 107 -17.43 2.56 6.15
CA GLN A 107 -16.65 2.30 4.94
C GLN A 107 -17.48 2.70 3.72
N MET A 108 -17.04 3.76 3.02
CA MET A 108 -17.73 4.33 1.84
C MET A 108 -17.09 3.91 0.52
N ARG A 109 -15.85 3.40 0.54
CA ARG A 109 -15.06 3.10 -0.66
C ARG A 109 -15.48 1.78 -1.30
N CYS A 110 -15.42 0.71 -0.53
CA CYS A 110 -15.63 -0.64 -1.04
C CYS A 110 -17.08 -1.08 -0.88
N LYS A 111 -17.67 -1.70 -1.90
CA LYS A 111 -19.06 -2.18 -1.88
C LYS A 111 -19.29 -3.28 -0.84
N GLY A 112 -18.24 -4.04 -0.48
CA GLY A 112 -18.31 -4.99 0.64
C GLY A 112 -18.40 -4.35 2.02
N GLY A 113 -18.23 -3.02 2.11
CA GLY A 113 -18.42 -2.24 3.34
C GLY A 113 -17.46 -2.62 4.48
N ALA A 114 -17.84 -2.21 5.70
CA ALA A 114 -17.09 -2.56 6.91
C ALA A 114 -16.98 -4.09 7.13
N PRO A 115 -17.99 -4.93 6.82
CA PRO A 115 -17.85 -6.39 6.96
C PRO A 115 -16.69 -6.98 6.16
N TYR A 116 -16.44 -6.50 4.95
CA TYR A 116 -15.29 -6.95 4.14
C TYR A 116 -13.95 -6.54 4.78
N ILE A 117 -13.83 -5.28 5.21
CA ILE A 117 -12.60 -4.77 5.81
C ILE A 117 -12.26 -5.54 7.09
N GLU A 118 -13.24 -5.77 7.96
CA GLU A 118 -13.03 -6.57 9.15
C GLU A 118 -12.69 -8.03 8.81
N TYR A 119 -13.31 -8.58 7.77
CA TYR A 119 -13.05 -9.95 7.33
C TYR A 119 -11.60 -10.13 6.88
N ILE A 120 -11.10 -9.26 6.00
CA ILE A 120 -9.69 -9.33 5.56
C ILE A 120 -8.71 -9.14 6.73
N LYS A 121 -9.02 -8.26 7.69
CA LYS A 121 -8.18 -8.11 8.89
C LYS A 121 -8.13 -9.39 9.72
N THR A 122 -9.26 -10.08 9.90
CA THR A 122 -9.28 -11.36 10.65
C THR A 122 -8.53 -12.46 9.92
N ILE A 123 -8.59 -12.51 8.57
CA ILE A 123 -7.80 -13.44 7.76
C ILE A 123 -6.30 -13.13 7.91
N MET A 124 -5.89 -11.88 7.72
CA MET A 124 -4.48 -11.48 7.78
C MET A 124 -3.86 -11.60 9.17
N ASN A 125 -4.66 -11.53 10.24
CA ASN A 125 -4.22 -11.76 11.61
C ASN A 125 -4.41 -13.21 12.09
N CYS A 126 -4.87 -14.12 11.23
CA CYS A 126 -5.15 -15.53 11.54
C CYS A 126 -6.11 -15.74 12.73
N THR A 127 -7.05 -14.82 12.91
CA THR A 127 -8.09 -14.88 13.95
C THR A 127 -9.45 -15.33 13.41
N ASN A 128 -9.58 -15.49 12.09
CA ASN A 128 -10.81 -15.94 11.45
C ASN A 128 -11.03 -17.43 11.62
N THR A 129 -12.25 -17.82 11.89
CA THR A 129 -12.64 -19.23 12.15
C THR A 129 -13.67 -19.77 11.16
N ALA A 130 -14.28 -18.91 10.33
CA ALA A 130 -15.35 -19.30 9.44
C ALA A 130 -15.28 -18.58 8.08
N PHE A 131 -15.67 -19.30 7.05
CA PHE A 131 -15.93 -18.72 5.72
C PHE A 131 -17.09 -17.74 5.78
N LYS A 132 -16.98 -16.62 5.07
CA LYS A 132 -18.06 -15.63 4.90
C LYS A 132 -18.18 -15.24 3.44
N THR A 133 -19.40 -15.20 2.94
CA THR A 133 -19.71 -14.54 1.68
C THR A 133 -19.90 -13.05 1.92
N ILE A 134 -19.29 -12.23 1.08
CA ILE A 134 -19.46 -10.78 1.14
C ILE A 134 -20.47 -10.38 0.05
N GLU A 135 -21.58 -9.83 0.47
CA GLU A 135 -22.63 -9.41 -0.45
C GLU A 135 -22.16 -8.24 -1.34
N ASN A 136 -22.54 -8.28 -2.62
CA ASN A 136 -22.23 -7.24 -3.62
C ASN A 136 -20.73 -6.94 -3.79
N TYR A 137 -19.85 -7.91 -3.50
CA TYR A 137 -18.43 -7.76 -3.61
C TYR A 137 -17.78 -9.07 -4.07
N ASP A 138 -17.01 -9.02 -5.15
CA ASP A 138 -16.33 -10.18 -5.72
C ASP A 138 -15.02 -10.43 -4.97
N PHE A 139 -15.03 -11.32 -3.99
CA PHE A 139 -13.82 -11.72 -3.27
C PHE A 139 -13.46 -13.14 -3.65
N LEU A 140 -12.47 -13.30 -4.57
CA LEU A 140 -12.16 -14.57 -5.21
C LEU A 140 -10.69 -14.95 -5.11
N LEU A 141 -10.44 -16.24 -4.88
CA LEU A 141 -9.09 -16.84 -4.89
C LEU A 141 -8.88 -17.57 -6.23
N PHE A 142 -7.77 -17.26 -6.88
CA PHE A 142 -7.35 -17.91 -8.12
C PHE A 142 -6.27 -18.95 -7.82
N ASP A 143 -6.29 -20.06 -8.56
CA ASP A 143 -5.26 -21.11 -8.48
C ASP A 143 -4.11 -20.88 -9.48
N ASP A 144 -4.35 -20.00 -10.47
CA ASP A 144 -3.39 -19.64 -11.50
C ASP A 144 -3.24 -18.11 -11.54
N PRO A 145 -2.04 -17.56 -11.28
CA PRO A 145 -1.81 -16.13 -11.30
C PRO A 145 -1.98 -15.53 -12.70
N ASN A 146 -1.74 -16.28 -13.77
CA ASN A 146 -1.94 -15.81 -15.14
C ASN A 146 -3.44 -15.59 -15.42
N LYS A 147 -4.30 -16.50 -14.95
CA LYS A 147 -5.76 -16.34 -15.04
C LYS A 147 -6.26 -15.15 -14.23
N LEU A 148 -5.70 -14.91 -13.04
CA LEU A 148 -6.02 -13.73 -12.25
C LEU A 148 -5.67 -12.44 -13.02
N ILE A 149 -4.47 -12.37 -13.59
CA ILE A 149 -4.00 -11.19 -14.33
C ILE A 149 -4.87 -10.97 -15.57
N GLU A 150 -5.18 -12.04 -16.31
CA GLU A 150 -6.04 -11.97 -17.50
C GLU A 150 -7.45 -11.45 -17.11
N GLU A 151 -8.02 -11.96 -16.03
CA GLU A 151 -9.36 -11.55 -15.60
C GLU A 151 -9.39 -10.09 -15.12
N ILE A 152 -8.35 -9.63 -14.42
CA ILE A 152 -8.22 -8.21 -14.06
C ILE A 152 -8.10 -7.32 -15.31
N ARG A 153 -7.40 -7.75 -16.36
CA ARG A 153 -7.33 -7.02 -17.63
C ARG A 153 -8.70 -6.94 -18.32
N LYS A 154 -9.46 -8.02 -18.35
CA LYS A 154 -10.84 -8.01 -18.86
C LYS A 154 -11.73 -7.05 -18.07
N LYS A 155 -11.59 -7.03 -16.73
CA LYS A 155 -12.31 -6.06 -15.89
C LYS A 155 -11.83 -4.63 -16.15
N ASP A 156 -10.54 -4.40 -16.47
CA ASP A 156 -10.00 -3.07 -16.80
C ASP A 156 -10.59 -2.55 -18.13
N ASP A 157 -10.75 -3.42 -19.13
CA ASP A 157 -11.42 -3.08 -20.39
C ASP A 157 -12.89 -2.70 -20.19
N GLN A 158 -13.57 -3.34 -19.23
CA GLN A 158 -14.99 -3.13 -18.95
C GLN A 158 -15.25 -1.92 -18.02
N TYR A 159 -14.46 -1.77 -16.97
CA TYR A 159 -14.73 -0.82 -15.87
C TYR A 159 -13.68 0.26 -15.72
N THR A 160 -12.54 0.16 -16.40
CA THR A 160 -11.34 0.97 -16.16
C THR A 160 -10.82 0.87 -14.71
N LEU A 161 -9.61 1.35 -14.46
CA LEU A 161 -8.99 1.35 -13.12
C LEU A 161 -9.05 -0.01 -12.40
N CYS A 162 -8.85 -1.11 -13.14
CA CYS A 162 -8.67 -2.44 -12.58
C CYS A 162 -7.22 -2.85 -12.76
N LYS A 163 -6.50 -3.13 -11.66
CA LYS A 163 -5.04 -3.33 -11.72
C LYS A 163 -4.60 -4.52 -10.90
N THR A 164 -3.54 -5.18 -11.37
CA THR A 164 -2.85 -6.22 -10.61
C THR A 164 -1.70 -5.62 -9.81
N VAL A 165 -1.56 -6.02 -8.57
CA VAL A 165 -0.55 -5.52 -7.62
C VAL A 165 0.14 -6.69 -6.95
N ALA A 166 1.46 -6.63 -6.82
CA ALA A 166 2.26 -7.63 -6.13
C ALA A 166 3.16 -6.99 -5.06
N GLY A 167 3.55 -7.79 -4.06
CA GLY A 167 4.49 -7.38 -3.02
C GLY A 167 5.94 -7.30 -3.51
N PHE A 168 6.87 -7.13 -2.58
CA PHE A 168 8.30 -6.95 -2.86
C PHE A 168 9.07 -8.27 -2.77
N SER A 169 8.69 -9.27 -3.57
CA SER A 169 9.34 -10.59 -3.62
C SER A 169 10.27 -10.81 -4.82
N TRP A 170 10.30 -9.88 -5.74
CA TRP A 170 11.05 -10.00 -6.98
C TRP A 170 12.15 -8.95 -7.08
N ASP A 171 13.23 -9.29 -7.78
CA ASP A 171 14.28 -8.34 -8.11
C ASP A 171 13.77 -7.38 -9.19
N TRP A 172 13.83 -6.09 -8.91
CA TRP A 172 13.38 -5.06 -9.84
C TRP A 172 14.43 -4.79 -10.92
N LYS A 173 14.44 -5.60 -11.97
CA LYS A 173 15.38 -5.58 -13.09
C LYS A 173 15.07 -4.44 -14.08
N THR A 174 13.77 -4.24 -14.34
CA THR A 174 13.29 -3.28 -15.34
C THR A 174 13.24 -1.83 -14.84
N LYS A 175 13.82 -1.55 -13.67
CA LYS A 175 13.80 -0.22 -13.05
C LYS A 175 14.37 0.85 -13.97
N PRO A 176 13.55 1.81 -14.45
CA PRO A 176 14.05 2.86 -15.33
C PRO A 176 14.94 3.83 -14.54
N SER A 177 16.02 4.30 -15.17
CA SER A 177 16.95 5.29 -14.60
C SER A 177 16.37 6.70 -14.56
N LYS A 178 15.35 6.98 -15.40
CA LYS A 178 14.66 8.26 -15.53
C LYS A 178 13.17 8.01 -15.77
N LYS A 179 12.34 9.03 -15.44
CA LYS A 179 10.90 8.98 -15.76
C LYS A 179 10.70 8.70 -17.25
N PRO A 180 9.94 7.68 -17.62
CA PRO A 180 9.60 7.40 -19.01
C PRO A 180 8.93 8.60 -19.67
N LYS A 181 9.34 8.95 -20.89
CA LYS A 181 8.71 10.05 -21.65
C LYS A 181 7.36 9.64 -22.19
N ASP A 182 7.27 8.43 -22.72
CA ASP A 182 6.03 7.80 -23.13
C ASP A 182 5.84 6.49 -22.34
N ASP A 183 4.63 6.27 -21.88
CA ASP A 183 4.31 5.15 -21.01
C ASP A 183 4.45 3.81 -21.74
N LEU A 184 3.91 3.74 -22.97
CA LEU A 184 3.85 2.50 -23.73
C LEU A 184 5.17 2.17 -24.42
N ASP A 185 5.90 3.18 -24.92
CA ASP A 185 7.18 2.98 -25.62
C ASP A 185 8.23 2.32 -24.71
N THR A 186 8.30 2.72 -23.45
CA THR A 186 9.20 2.12 -22.47
C THR A 186 8.82 0.67 -22.19
N TYR A 187 7.55 0.37 -22.01
CA TYR A 187 7.03 -0.99 -21.85
C TYR A 187 7.40 -1.87 -23.07
N LEU A 188 7.07 -1.42 -24.27
CA LEU A 188 7.37 -2.15 -25.53
C LEU A 188 8.86 -2.40 -25.71
N SER A 189 9.70 -1.41 -25.41
CA SER A 189 11.17 -1.56 -25.50
C SER A 189 11.71 -2.62 -24.53
N LEU A 190 11.13 -2.80 -23.35
CA LEU A 190 11.51 -3.86 -22.41
C LEU A 190 11.04 -5.24 -22.91
N VAL A 191 9.83 -5.31 -23.44
CA VAL A 191 9.29 -6.54 -24.05
C VAL A 191 10.16 -7.00 -25.24
N GLU A 192 10.56 -6.07 -26.13
CA GLU A 192 11.43 -6.38 -27.26
C GLU A 192 12.81 -6.91 -26.83
N LYS A 193 13.30 -6.51 -25.65
CA LYS A 193 14.59 -6.96 -25.09
C LYS A 193 14.47 -8.21 -24.22
N ASP A 194 13.27 -8.76 -24.08
CA ASP A 194 12.98 -9.89 -23.18
C ASP A 194 13.35 -9.60 -21.71
N GLU A 195 13.14 -8.34 -21.26
CA GLU A 195 13.44 -7.88 -19.91
C GLU A 195 12.18 -7.88 -19.05
N TYR A 196 12.16 -8.71 -18.00
CA TYR A 196 11.00 -8.89 -17.10
C TYR A 196 11.44 -9.06 -15.65
N ASP A 197 10.51 -8.79 -14.72
CA ASP A 197 10.72 -8.92 -13.27
C ASP A 197 10.07 -10.16 -12.70
N ILE A 198 8.85 -10.48 -13.14
CA ILE A 198 8.02 -11.58 -12.61
C ILE A 198 7.79 -12.61 -13.71
N SER A 199 7.87 -13.90 -13.35
CA SER A 199 7.53 -15.00 -14.25
C SER A 199 6.64 -16.01 -13.55
N PHE A 200 5.57 -16.41 -14.24
CA PHE A 200 4.65 -17.49 -13.84
C PHE A 200 4.55 -18.50 -14.98
N GLY A 201 5.33 -19.59 -14.89
CA GLY A 201 5.51 -20.53 -16.01
C GLY A 201 6.17 -19.84 -17.20
N GLU A 202 5.52 -19.91 -18.36
CA GLU A 202 6.01 -19.30 -19.63
C GLU A 202 5.58 -17.83 -19.76
N GLN A 203 4.77 -17.30 -18.85
CA GLN A 203 4.32 -15.92 -18.90
C GLN A 203 5.25 -15.01 -18.09
N HIS A 204 5.57 -13.84 -18.64
CA HIS A 204 6.49 -12.88 -18.07
C HIS A 204 5.84 -11.50 -17.92
N TYR A 205 6.18 -10.78 -16.84
CA TYR A 205 5.55 -9.52 -16.50
C TYR A 205 6.59 -8.50 -16.03
N ILE A 206 6.39 -7.25 -16.45
CA ILE A 206 7.11 -6.08 -15.93
C ILE A 206 6.41 -5.62 -14.66
N TRP A 207 7.19 -5.41 -13.60
CA TRP A 207 6.67 -5.01 -12.28
C TRP A 207 7.19 -3.64 -11.90
N ASN A 208 6.28 -2.81 -11.33
CA ASN A 208 6.62 -1.54 -10.71
C ASN A 208 7.42 -0.60 -11.64
N LEU A 209 7.06 -0.53 -12.92
CA LEU A 209 7.81 0.19 -13.94
C LEU A 209 8.02 1.66 -13.58
N TRP A 210 6.96 2.35 -13.09
CA TRP A 210 7.03 3.73 -12.60
C TRP A 210 5.97 3.98 -11.53
N ASN A 211 6.34 4.69 -10.45
CA ASN A 211 5.43 4.87 -9.30
C ASN A 211 4.45 6.05 -9.45
N GLU A 212 4.87 7.15 -10.12
CA GLU A 212 4.02 8.34 -10.25
C GLU A 212 2.93 8.11 -11.28
N ASP A 213 1.69 8.41 -10.90
CA ASP A 213 0.51 8.35 -11.76
C ASP A 213 0.28 6.98 -12.44
N TRP A 214 0.89 5.91 -11.91
CA TRP A 214 0.88 4.59 -12.55
C TRP A 214 -0.51 4.12 -12.93
N ILE A 215 -1.51 4.31 -12.08
CA ILE A 215 -2.86 3.77 -12.27
C ILE A 215 -3.54 4.34 -13.53
N THR A 216 -3.17 5.55 -13.96
CA THR A 216 -3.73 6.23 -15.14
C THR A 216 -2.85 6.10 -16.39
N ARG A 217 -1.65 5.52 -16.26
CA ARG A 217 -0.72 5.33 -17.37
C ARG A 217 -1.20 4.21 -18.31
N LYS A 218 -0.91 4.32 -19.58
CA LYS A 218 -1.29 3.32 -20.60
C LYS A 218 -0.63 1.95 -20.36
N ASP A 219 0.62 1.94 -19.88
CA ASP A 219 1.35 0.71 -19.57
C ASP A 219 0.81 -0.01 -18.33
N SER A 220 0.04 0.64 -17.47
CA SER A 220 -0.52 0.03 -16.25
C SER A 220 -1.50 -1.12 -16.53
N HIS A 221 -2.08 -1.18 -17.72
CA HIS A 221 -2.90 -2.31 -18.15
C HIS A 221 -2.07 -3.59 -18.33
N TYR A 222 -0.80 -3.46 -18.70
CA TYR A 222 0.10 -4.58 -19.00
C TYR A 222 1.07 -4.90 -17.88
N THR A 223 1.34 -3.95 -17.00
CA THR A 223 2.32 -4.05 -15.92
C THR A 223 1.66 -4.40 -14.58
N ILE A 224 2.44 -4.99 -13.67
CA ILE A 224 2.01 -5.26 -12.29
C ILE A 224 2.54 -4.13 -11.41
N GLY A 225 1.66 -3.53 -10.59
CA GLY A 225 2.03 -2.48 -9.64
C GLY A 225 2.54 -3.01 -8.31
N CYS A 226 2.90 -2.10 -7.42
CA CYS A 226 3.22 -2.38 -6.02
C CYS A 226 2.40 -1.49 -5.09
N ILE A 227 2.57 -1.62 -3.77
CA ILE A 227 1.85 -0.80 -2.80
C ILE A 227 2.06 0.71 -3.02
N HIS A 228 3.27 1.12 -3.42
CA HIS A 228 3.58 2.55 -3.62
C HIS A 228 2.89 3.14 -4.85
N THR A 229 2.59 2.33 -5.87
CA THR A 229 1.89 2.76 -7.07
C THR A 229 0.38 2.89 -6.86
N THR A 230 -0.15 2.27 -5.82
CA THR A 230 -1.60 2.22 -5.51
C THR A 230 -2.02 3.09 -4.34
N GLN A 231 -1.08 3.66 -3.58
CA GLN A 231 -1.40 4.55 -2.47
C GLN A 231 -2.11 5.82 -2.95
N GLY A 232 -3.24 6.16 -2.30
CA GLY A 232 -4.06 7.31 -2.66
C GLY A 232 -5.06 7.05 -3.80
N TYR A 233 -5.03 5.89 -4.43
CA TYR A 233 -5.96 5.52 -5.50
C TYR A 233 -6.92 4.41 -5.08
N ASP A 234 -8.12 4.47 -5.63
CA ASP A 234 -9.12 3.40 -5.56
C ASP A 234 -9.24 2.72 -6.92
N MET A 235 -9.41 1.41 -6.92
CA MET A 235 -9.54 0.59 -8.12
C MET A 235 -10.92 -0.04 -8.18
N ASN A 236 -11.50 -0.16 -9.38
CA ASN A 236 -12.77 -0.89 -9.51
C ASN A 236 -12.58 -2.36 -9.11
N TYR A 237 -11.55 -3.01 -9.63
CA TYR A 237 -11.10 -4.32 -9.19
C TYR A 237 -9.60 -4.31 -8.92
N VAL A 238 -9.18 -5.04 -7.90
CA VAL A 238 -7.75 -5.22 -7.61
C VAL A 238 -7.41 -6.71 -7.65
N GLY A 239 -6.38 -7.05 -8.41
CA GLY A 239 -5.72 -8.36 -8.35
C GLY A 239 -4.54 -8.29 -7.39
N VAL A 240 -4.52 -9.12 -6.35
CA VAL A 240 -3.47 -9.12 -5.33
C VAL A 240 -2.68 -10.42 -5.41
N ILE A 241 -1.39 -10.29 -5.69
CA ILE A 241 -0.46 -11.41 -5.72
C ILE A 241 0.41 -11.35 -4.46
N PHE A 242 0.19 -12.27 -3.54
CA PHE A 242 1.09 -12.50 -2.42
C PHE A 242 2.37 -13.14 -2.92
N GLY A 243 3.51 -12.49 -2.69
CA GLY A 243 4.82 -12.97 -3.11
C GLY A 243 5.36 -14.10 -2.22
N LYS A 244 6.60 -14.52 -2.48
CA LYS A 244 7.25 -15.60 -1.73
C LYS A 244 7.69 -15.19 -0.33
N GLU A 245 7.76 -13.88 -0.08
CA GLU A 245 8.17 -13.32 1.22
C GLU A 245 7.15 -13.54 2.34
N ILE A 246 5.90 -13.89 1.99
CA ILE A 246 4.83 -14.09 2.96
C ILE A 246 4.25 -15.52 2.84
N ASP A 247 4.13 -16.22 3.95
CA ASP A 247 3.55 -17.56 4.01
C ASP A 247 2.68 -17.72 5.27
N TYR A 248 2.02 -18.85 5.37
CA TYR A 248 1.26 -19.26 6.55
C TYR A 248 1.91 -20.49 7.18
N ASP A 249 2.19 -20.40 8.49
CA ASP A 249 2.63 -21.55 9.27
C ASP A 249 1.45 -22.22 9.99
N PRO A 250 1.08 -23.45 9.59
CA PRO A 250 -0.03 -24.17 10.21
C PRO A 250 0.24 -24.61 11.66
N VAL A 251 1.51 -24.68 12.08
CA VAL A 251 1.88 -25.08 13.44
C VAL A 251 1.62 -23.94 14.42
N SER A 252 2.11 -22.76 14.11
CA SER A 252 1.90 -21.57 14.94
C SER A 252 0.56 -20.86 14.66
N ASN A 253 -0.19 -21.32 13.65
CA ASN A 253 -1.42 -20.65 13.15
C ASN A 253 -1.20 -19.15 12.93
N SER A 254 -0.15 -18.81 12.22
CA SER A 254 0.22 -17.40 12.00
C SER A 254 0.80 -17.16 10.61
N ILE A 255 0.64 -15.92 10.12
CA ILE A 255 1.39 -15.42 8.96
C ILE A 255 2.86 -15.29 9.35
N VAL A 256 3.74 -15.85 8.51
CA VAL A 256 5.19 -15.78 8.64
C VAL A 256 5.81 -15.05 7.46
N ILE A 257 6.93 -14.38 7.71
CA ILE A 257 7.66 -13.63 6.70
C ILE A 257 9.05 -14.25 6.51
N ASP A 258 9.35 -14.61 5.27
CA ASP A 258 10.72 -14.98 4.86
C ASP A 258 11.48 -13.73 4.42
N LEU A 259 12.38 -13.27 5.28
CA LEU A 259 13.20 -12.10 5.02
C LEU A 259 14.17 -12.30 3.83
N ASN A 260 14.50 -13.53 3.47
CA ASN A 260 15.38 -13.79 2.32
C ASN A 260 14.64 -13.56 1.00
N GLU A 261 13.33 -13.75 0.99
CA GLU A 261 12.48 -13.49 -0.19
C GLU A 261 11.96 -12.04 -0.25
N TYR A 262 12.10 -11.23 0.82
CA TYR A 262 11.71 -9.81 0.80
C TYR A 262 12.80 -8.94 0.20
N ARG A 263 12.54 -8.33 -0.96
CA ARG A 263 13.53 -7.65 -1.81
C ARG A 263 13.60 -6.13 -1.62
N ASP A 264 12.73 -5.50 -0.84
CA ASP A 264 12.87 -4.07 -0.54
C ASP A 264 14.02 -3.81 0.47
N LYS A 265 15.22 -3.58 -0.09
CA LYS A 265 16.42 -3.33 0.69
C LYS A 265 16.33 -2.06 1.54
N LYS A 266 15.58 -1.04 1.09
CA LYS A 266 15.44 0.23 1.83
C LYS A 266 14.58 0.05 3.07
N VAL A 267 13.46 -0.65 2.94
CA VAL A 267 12.57 -0.93 4.06
C VAL A 267 13.22 -1.89 5.05
N LYS A 268 13.92 -2.93 4.56
CA LYS A 268 14.62 -3.92 5.38
C LYS A 268 15.75 -3.32 6.20
N ALA A 269 16.44 -2.30 5.68
CA ALA A 269 17.57 -1.69 6.36
C ALA A 269 17.15 -0.96 7.64
N GLY A 270 17.63 -1.44 8.80
CA GLY A 270 17.42 -0.79 10.09
C GLY A 270 16.04 -0.99 10.71
N MET A 271 15.24 -1.98 10.25
CA MET A 271 14.02 -2.42 10.92
C MET A 271 14.23 -3.71 11.71
N VAL A 272 13.57 -3.80 12.86
CA VAL A 272 13.47 -5.04 13.62
C VAL A 272 12.50 -6.00 12.90
N GLU A 273 12.78 -7.30 12.94
CA GLU A 273 11.98 -8.32 12.23
C GLU A 273 10.48 -8.24 12.52
N ALA A 274 10.10 -8.03 13.79
CA ALA A 274 8.70 -7.92 14.19
C ALA A 274 8.00 -6.69 13.57
N GLU A 275 8.71 -5.56 13.46
CA GLU A 275 8.20 -4.34 12.80
C GLU A 275 8.04 -4.57 11.30
N LEU A 276 9.02 -5.22 10.67
CA LEU A 276 8.98 -5.53 9.25
C LEU A 276 7.85 -6.50 8.91
N LYS A 277 7.64 -7.53 9.74
CA LYS A 277 6.49 -8.45 9.61
C LYS A 277 5.17 -7.67 9.65
N LYS A 278 4.98 -6.81 10.64
CA LYS A 278 3.78 -5.97 10.76
C LYS A 278 3.57 -5.08 9.55
N LEU A 279 4.64 -4.46 9.07
CA LEU A 279 4.61 -3.59 7.89
C LEU A 279 4.19 -4.36 6.62
N ILE A 280 4.72 -5.56 6.38
CA ILE A 280 4.35 -6.40 5.24
C ILE A 280 2.88 -6.83 5.32
N ILE A 281 2.41 -7.26 6.49
CA ILE A 281 1.00 -7.61 6.70
C ILE A 281 0.08 -6.40 6.44
N ASN A 282 0.44 -5.23 6.97
CA ASN A 282 -0.30 -4.00 6.73
C ASN A 282 -0.32 -3.61 5.25
N THR A 283 0.81 -3.79 4.55
CA THR A 283 0.91 -3.55 3.10
C THR A 283 -0.11 -4.39 2.34
N TYR A 284 -0.15 -5.69 2.56
CA TYR A 284 -1.12 -6.56 1.89
C TYR A 284 -2.56 -6.27 2.32
N THR A 285 -2.81 -6.02 3.60
CA THR A 285 -4.15 -5.64 4.10
C THR A 285 -4.64 -4.36 3.41
N THR A 286 -3.75 -3.38 3.24
CA THR A 286 -4.06 -2.13 2.54
C THR A 286 -4.39 -2.36 1.07
N ILE A 287 -3.61 -3.20 0.36
CA ILE A 287 -3.88 -3.51 -1.05
C ILE A 287 -5.21 -4.26 -1.21
N LEU A 288 -5.49 -5.24 -0.36
CA LEU A 288 -6.76 -5.98 -0.35
C LEU A 288 -7.96 -5.04 -0.21
N ALA A 289 -7.83 -3.95 0.54
CA ALA A 289 -8.89 -2.97 0.77
C ALA A 289 -9.07 -1.95 -0.37
N ARG A 290 -8.29 -2.00 -1.46
CA ARG A 290 -8.32 -0.99 -2.55
C ARG A 290 -9.37 -1.24 -3.63
N GLY A 291 -9.97 -2.43 -3.69
CA GLY A 291 -11.02 -2.73 -4.66
C GLY A 291 -12.36 -2.13 -4.25
N ILE A 292 -13.03 -1.43 -5.16
CA ILE A 292 -14.39 -0.89 -4.95
C ILE A 292 -15.42 -2.01 -5.12
N LYS A 293 -15.33 -2.78 -6.23
CA LYS A 293 -16.29 -3.81 -6.63
C LYS A 293 -15.80 -5.21 -6.29
N GLY A 294 -14.48 -5.44 -6.26
CA GLY A 294 -13.94 -6.76 -5.99
C GLY A 294 -12.42 -6.78 -5.80
N CYS A 295 -11.99 -7.88 -5.20
CA CYS A 295 -10.59 -8.20 -4.95
C CYS A 295 -10.34 -9.66 -5.32
N TYR A 296 -9.42 -9.89 -6.27
CA TYR A 296 -8.98 -11.20 -6.71
C TYR A 296 -7.61 -11.51 -6.13
N VAL A 297 -7.41 -12.71 -5.62
CA VAL A 297 -6.25 -13.05 -4.81
C VAL A 297 -5.55 -14.29 -5.36
N TYR A 298 -4.22 -14.27 -5.32
CA TYR A 298 -3.37 -15.43 -5.52
C TYR A 298 -2.18 -15.38 -4.55
N ALA A 299 -1.74 -16.51 -4.01
CA ALA A 299 -0.53 -16.59 -3.19
C ALA A 299 0.50 -17.55 -3.79
N CYS A 300 1.76 -17.08 -3.91
CA CYS A 300 2.86 -17.89 -4.43
C CYS A 300 3.19 -19.07 -3.52
N ASN A 301 3.08 -18.90 -2.19
CA ASN A 301 3.35 -19.94 -1.21
C ASN A 301 2.12 -20.83 -1.01
N LYS A 302 2.37 -22.15 -1.06
CA LYS A 302 1.32 -23.18 -1.04
C LYS A 302 0.57 -23.23 0.29
N ASN A 303 1.25 -23.01 1.40
CA ASN A 303 0.60 -23.01 2.71
C ASN A 303 -0.34 -21.80 2.84
N LEU A 304 0.10 -20.61 2.43
CA LEU A 304 -0.74 -19.42 2.40
C LEU A 304 -1.92 -19.59 1.43
N GLN A 305 -1.69 -20.12 0.23
CA GLN A 305 -2.76 -20.39 -0.74
C GLN A 305 -3.83 -21.34 -0.15
N ASN A 306 -3.40 -22.42 0.51
CA ASN A 306 -4.30 -23.37 1.16
C ASN A 306 -5.01 -22.78 2.39
N TYR A 307 -4.35 -21.87 3.12
CA TYR A 307 -4.96 -21.14 4.21
C TYR A 307 -6.06 -20.22 3.71
N LEU A 308 -5.77 -19.40 2.69
CA LEU A 308 -6.72 -18.47 2.09
C LEU A 308 -7.95 -19.18 1.50
N ARG A 309 -7.76 -20.37 0.92
CA ARG A 309 -8.85 -21.22 0.39
C ARG A 309 -9.92 -21.58 1.43
N LYS A 310 -9.60 -21.58 2.69
CA LYS A 310 -10.58 -21.83 3.77
C LYS A 310 -11.54 -20.66 3.96
N PHE A 311 -11.20 -19.48 3.44
CA PHE A 311 -11.90 -18.23 3.73
C PHE A 311 -12.30 -17.43 2.50
N ILE A 312 -11.73 -17.73 1.32
CA ILE A 312 -12.01 -17.02 0.08
C ILE A 312 -12.56 -18.03 -0.93
N ALA A 313 -13.65 -17.66 -1.60
CA ALA A 313 -14.26 -18.50 -2.64
C ALA A 313 -13.29 -18.67 -3.82
N VAL A 314 -13.21 -19.90 -4.37
CA VAL A 314 -12.33 -20.18 -5.51
C VAL A 314 -13.00 -19.76 -6.81
N ALA A 315 -12.27 -19.05 -7.67
CA ALA A 315 -12.79 -18.47 -8.90
C ALA A 315 -13.37 -19.52 -9.88
N ASN A 316 -12.83 -20.75 -9.90
CA ASN A 316 -13.32 -21.83 -10.77
C ASN A 316 -14.73 -22.34 -10.41
N ASP A 317 -15.17 -22.06 -9.17
CA ASP A 317 -16.50 -22.45 -8.67
C ASP A 317 -17.55 -21.35 -8.92
N TYR A 318 -17.13 -20.23 -9.52
CA TYR A 318 -17.97 -19.09 -9.85
C TYR A 318 -18.03 -18.90 -11.37
N THR A 319 -19.23 -18.78 -11.92
CA THR A 319 -19.44 -18.22 -13.26
C THR A 319 -19.15 -16.71 -13.13
N LEU A 320 -18.02 -16.25 -13.64
CA LEU A 320 -17.70 -14.83 -13.75
C LEU A 320 -18.64 -14.25 -14.84
N GLU A 321 -19.68 -13.52 -14.43
CA GLU A 321 -20.58 -12.78 -15.31
C GLU A 321 -19.97 -11.45 -15.77
#